data_63c5a8b226d1a86221757f6e48bdd507
#
_entry.id   63c5a8b226d1a86221757f6e48bdd507
#
_cell.length_a   1.000
_cell.length_b   1.000
_cell.length_c   1.000
_cell.angle_alpha   90.00
_cell.angle_beta   90.00
_cell.angle_gamma   90.00
#
_symmetry.space_group_name_H-M   'P 1'
#
loop_
_entity.id
_entity.type
_entity.pdbx_description
1 polymer ?
#
loop_
_entity_poly.entity_id
_entity_poly.type
_entity_poly.pdbx_seq_one_letter_code
_entity_poly.pdbx_strand_id
1 'polypeptide(L)'
;MELNRLHAVAAACALAPLLPLPAVAANNVVFNPICTDNTANFNPTLTPSIVLPPGFTASVFVSGLNFPTGIAFLGNSQSFQVFVLESGHGLGGSRCNEQGDPIVGGTFSPTNPFTPDILVFNQTGKLIRGPLGKPTSSGGGFQPSGPAVDIAFVNGSSGGLLFATDSNQSTHTHNGNNNSSRISTVNPMTGVVTPFITNLPTGDHPTEQLAFKGGWIYWSQGSTTNSGVVGLDNGGGANQSDIPCQDITLSNNLFDSGGGQLTSGYSPFNMPNPGGTIKAFFNSFTNQVRQGVCDGAVLRAPLNNPTAIEPFSWGYRNGYAIRFPPDDHPLAGGILVGMDGADERGNRPSNNAPDELHLGRQNPDGSPDYHGWPDRYGGLPTSQALYNPVGGPADDLCQSPPNSPFPACIPDVLAKDVPIADVLAFPPQQITGPLANEGADSSFTGIDFVPDAFVTGPVQPGAVLYSLEGDFGFSAPNATPPAPEIGHEVKLINFNQVPGSPLALRIQNFARNTTGDQAYIVDNLNAFNRPLNVRFGPDGCAYVPDYGAVRDLGADTHFVGPPANGPLVQIPGTGVIWKICPM
;
A
#
# COMPACT_ATOMS: atom_id res chain seq x y z
N MET A 1 -48.34 80.62 -14.44
CA MET A 1 -47.02 80.39 -15.06
C MET A 1 -46.04 80.12 -13.93
N GLU A 2 -45.88 78.89 -13.56
CA GLU A 2 -45.05 78.48 -12.40
C GLU A 2 -43.79 77.82 -12.94
N LEU A 3 -42.67 78.30 -12.43
CA LEU A 3 -41.34 77.72 -12.68
C LEU A 3 -41.08 76.64 -11.62
N ASN A 4 -40.94 75.43 -12.02
CA ASN A 4 -40.46 74.36 -11.18
C ASN A 4 -38.94 74.37 -11.00
N ARG A 5 -38.51 74.44 -9.78
CA ARG A 5 -37.08 74.32 -9.37
C ARG A 5 -36.75 72.84 -9.26
N LEU A 6 -35.77 72.38 -10.05
CA LEU A 6 -35.11 71.08 -9.88
C LEU A 6 -34.05 71.20 -8.80
N HIS A 7 -34.15 70.36 -7.75
CA HIS A 7 -33.10 70.18 -6.78
C HIS A 7 -32.20 69.04 -7.25
N ALA A 8 -30.92 69.32 -7.50
CA ALA A 8 -29.90 68.32 -7.75
C ALA A 8 -29.41 67.78 -6.39
N VAL A 9 -29.67 66.47 -6.16
CA VAL A 9 -29.09 65.73 -5.04
C VAL A 9 -27.76 65.15 -5.55
N ALA A 10 -26.63 65.66 -5.02
CA ALA A 10 -25.33 65.09 -5.23
C ALA A 10 -25.15 63.84 -4.36
N ALA A 11 -25.17 62.65 -4.93
CA ALA A 11 -24.80 61.43 -4.25
C ALA A 11 -23.29 61.33 -4.17
N ALA A 12 -22.74 61.47 -2.97
CA ALA A 12 -21.35 61.18 -2.70
C ALA A 12 -21.14 59.65 -2.67
N CYS A 13 -20.59 59.08 -3.74
CA CYS A 13 -20.06 57.72 -3.75
C CYS A 13 -18.81 57.66 -2.88
N ALA A 14 -18.93 57.16 -1.66
CA ALA A 14 -17.77 56.78 -0.85
C ALA A 14 -17.10 55.57 -1.52
N LEU A 15 -15.92 55.77 -2.11
CA LEU A 15 -15.02 54.69 -2.54
C LEU A 15 -14.53 53.97 -1.26
N ALA A 16 -15.13 52.82 -0.95
CA ALA A 16 -14.55 51.90 -0.01
C ALA A 16 -13.20 51.40 -0.57
N PRO A 17 -12.12 51.35 0.21
CA PRO A 17 -10.87 50.79 -0.25
C PRO A 17 -11.13 49.32 -0.57
N LEU A 18 -10.90 48.92 -1.80
CA LEU A 18 -10.83 47.51 -2.24
C LEU A 18 -9.65 46.91 -1.45
N LEU A 19 -9.97 46.14 -0.40
CA LEU A 19 -8.99 45.24 0.20
C LEU A 19 -8.47 44.33 -0.93
N PRO A 20 -7.13 44.20 -1.06
CA PRO A 20 -6.60 43.24 -2.04
C PRO A 20 -7.16 41.86 -1.70
N LEU A 21 -7.85 41.26 -2.65
CA LEU A 21 -8.19 39.84 -2.56
C LEU A 21 -6.89 39.08 -2.31
N PRO A 22 -6.85 38.13 -1.37
CA PRO A 22 -5.68 37.31 -1.20
C PRO A 22 -5.34 36.71 -2.56
N ALA A 23 -4.10 36.93 -3.00
CA ALA A 23 -3.62 36.29 -4.22
C ALA A 23 -3.81 34.79 -4.05
N VAL A 24 -4.67 34.20 -4.85
CA VAL A 24 -4.77 32.74 -4.92
C VAL A 24 -3.38 32.29 -5.33
N ALA A 25 -2.69 31.58 -4.46
CA ALA A 25 -1.38 31.04 -4.77
C ALA A 25 -1.54 30.18 -6.03
N ALA A 26 -0.68 30.44 -7.04
CA ALA A 26 -0.72 29.64 -8.25
C ALA A 26 -0.43 28.18 -7.87
N ASN A 27 -1.27 27.28 -8.35
CA ASN A 27 -1.03 25.87 -8.16
C ASN A 27 0.28 25.46 -8.82
N ASN A 28 1.12 24.75 -8.11
CA ASN A 28 2.29 24.12 -8.73
C ASN A 28 1.80 22.99 -9.64
N VAL A 29 2.36 22.91 -10.82
CA VAL A 29 2.13 21.81 -11.74
C VAL A 29 3.41 20.98 -11.77
N VAL A 30 3.31 19.73 -11.36
CA VAL A 30 4.45 18.80 -11.37
C VAL A 30 4.37 18.01 -12.67
N PHE A 31 5.47 17.98 -13.40
CA PHE A 31 5.61 17.25 -14.64
C PHE A 31 6.42 15.99 -14.39
N ASN A 32 5.90 14.87 -14.86
CA ASN A 32 6.66 13.64 -14.90
C ASN A 32 7.83 13.79 -15.91
N PRO A 33 9.10 13.69 -15.49
CA PRO A 33 10.23 13.91 -16.37
C PRO A 33 10.41 12.81 -17.43
N ILE A 34 9.81 11.65 -17.22
CA ILE A 34 9.87 10.52 -18.15
C ILE A 34 8.62 10.46 -19.01
N CYS A 35 7.48 10.83 -18.46
CA CYS A 35 6.19 10.83 -19.14
C CYS A 35 5.61 12.24 -19.12
N THR A 36 5.98 13.05 -20.11
CA THR A 36 5.70 14.49 -20.14
C THR A 36 4.22 14.84 -20.34
N ASP A 37 3.40 13.89 -20.72
CA ASP A 37 1.95 14.03 -20.81
C ASP A 37 1.23 13.83 -19.45
N ASN A 38 1.94 13.35 -18.43
CA ASN A 38 1.40 13.21 -17.08
C ASN A 38 1.76 14.42 -16.23
N THR A 39 0.76 15.05 -15.69
CA THR A 39 0.90 16.20 -14.79
C THR A 39 -0.01 16.05 -13.61
N ALA A 40 0.38 16.58 -12.46
CA ALA A 40 -0.48 16.74 -11.31
C ALA A 40 -0.35 18.16 -10.77
N ASN A 41 -1.45 18.71 -10.34
CA ASN A 41 -1.41 19.94 -9.58
C ASN A 41 -1.01 19.62 -8.14
N PHE A 42 -0.06 20.35 -7.59
CA PHE A 42 0.41 20.15 -6.24
C PHE A 42 0.99 21.44 -5.63
N ASN A 43 0.55 21.83 -4.45
CA ASN A 43 1.07 23.02 -3.77
C ASN A 43 1.23 22.80 -2.26
N PRO A 44 2.31 22.14 -1.83
CA PRO A 44 2.54 21.81 -0.43
C PRO A 44 2.81 23.02 0.49
N THR A 45 2.90 24.22 -0.06
CA THR A 45 3.12 25.44 0.73
C THR A 45 1.85 26.08 1.28
N LEU A 46 0.68 25.65 0.81
CA LEU A 46 -0.60 26.13 1.32
C LEU A 46 -0.88 25.55 2.71
N THR A 47 -1.77 26.19 3.44
CA THR A 47 -2.30 25.59 4.68
C THR A 47 -2.98 24.28 4.32
N PRO A 48 -2.63 23.17 5.00
CA PRO A 48 -3.20 21.88 4.66
C PRO A 48 -4.72 21.87 4.72
N SER A 49 -5.33 21.34 3.67
CA SER A 49 -6.77 21.10 3.58
C SER A 49 -7.17 19.77 4.22
N ILE A 50 -6.47 19.41 5.28
CA ILE A 50 -6.66 18.19 6.05
C ILE A 50 -7.51 18.51 7.28
N VAL A 51 -8.63 17.81 7.43
CA VAL A 51 -9.49 17.88 8.61
C VAL A 51 -8.90 16.99 9.70
N LEU A 52 -8.70 17.58 10.86
CA LEU A 52 -8.18 16.92 12.07
C LEU A 52 -9.14 17.11 13.25
N PRO A 53 -9.12 16.23 14.25
CA PRO A 53 -9.77 16.49 15.51
C PRO A 53 -9.20 17.74 16.20
N PRO A 54 -9.99 18.45 17.04
CA PRO A 54 -9.47 19.52 17.86
C PRO A 54 -8.27 19.06 18.72
N GLY A 55 -7.25 19.91 18.83
CA GLY A 55 -6.02 19.61 19.57
C GLY A 55 -4.87 19.08 18.71
N PHE A 56 -5.04 19.04 17.38
CA PHE A 56 -3.99 18.60 16.45
C PHE A 56 -3.77 19.60 15.32
N THR A 57 -2.55 19.61 14.81
CA THR A 57 -2.17 20.37 13.61
C THR A 57 -1.44 19.48 12.62
N ALA A 58 -1.67 19.71 11.31
CA ALA A 58 -0.90 19.11 10.24
C ALA A 58 0.00 20.14 9.58
N SER A 59 1.16 19.72 9.13
CA SER A 59 2.10 20.52 8.34
C SER A 59 2.85 19.64 7.36
N VAL A 60 3.41 20.25 6.32
CA VAL A 60 4.37 19.58 5.43
C VAL A 60 5.72 19.51 6.14
N PHE A 61 6.26 18.30 6.35
CA PHE A 61 7.62 18.12 6.85
C PHE A 61 8.64 18.22 5.70
N VAL A 62 8.38 17.49 4.62
CA VAL A 62 9.15 17.56 3.37
C VAL A 62 8.24 17.17 2.19
N SER A 63 8.51 17.74 1.03
CA SER A 63 7.79 17.50 -0.23
C SER A 63 8.75 17.37 -1.40
N GLY A 64 8.22 17.05 -2.58
CA GLY A 64 9.02 16.86 -3.78
C GLY A 64 9.72 15.50 -3.81
N LEU A 65 9.18 14.53 -3.11
CA LEU A 65 9.71 13.16 -3.00
C LEU A 65 9.19 12.27 -4.15
N ASN A 66 9.93 11.21 -4.42
CA ASN A 66 9.57 10.22 -5.42
C ASN A 66 9.05 8.95 -4.72
N PHE A 67 7.74 8.85 -4.55
CA PHE A 67 7.07 7.65 -4.04
C PHE A 67 7.58 7.19 -2.66
N PRO A 68 7.52 8.04 -1.62
CA PRO A 68 7.95 7.65 -0.28
C PRO A 68 7.03 6.58 0.32
N THR A 69 7.62 5.47 0.78
CA THR A 69 6.90 4.33 1.37
C THR A 69 7.30 4.08 2.81
N GLY A 70 8.60 4.13 3.10
CA GLY A 70 9.15 3.82 4.41
C GLY A 70 9.73 5.05 5.12
N ILE A 71 9.60 5.06 6.45
CA ILE A 71 10.19 6.12 7.28
C ILE A 71 10.75 5.54 8.58
N ALA A 72 11.96 5.94 8.94
CA ALA A 72 12.60 5.56 10.20
C ALA A 72 13.29 6.75 10.86
N PHE A 73 13.47 6.67 12.15
CA PHE A 73 14.06 7.75 12.96
C PHE A 73 15.32 7.27 13.66
N LEU A 74 16.30 8.18 13.82
CA LEU A 74 17.51 7.92 14.59
C LEU A 74 17.80 9.11 15.49
N GLY A 75 17.75 8.90 16.80
CA GLY A 75 18.00 9.94 17.82
C GLY A 75 16.92 9.99 18.88
N ASN A 76 16.82 11.12 19.55
CA ASN A 76 15.89 11.36 20.64
C ASN A 76 15.04 12.63 20.38
N SER A 77 14.12 12.95 21.29
CA SER A 77 13.19 14.08 21.14
C SER A 77 13.86 15.46 20.94
N GLN A 78 15.11 15.62 21.37
CA GLN A 78 15.84 16.88 21.22
C GLN A 78 16.62 16.95 19.90
N SER A 79 17.08 15.82 19.38
CA SER A 79 17.84 15.76 18.14
C SER A 79 17.68 14.40 17.48
N PHE A 80 17.13 14.39 16.29
CA PHE A 80 16.96 13.15 15.51
C PHE A 80 17.09 13.40 14.01
N GLN A 81 17.37 12.33 13.32
CA GLN A 81 17.37 12.23 11.86
C GLN A 81 16.13 11.44 11.40
N VAL A 82 15.62 11.83 10.26
CA VAL A 82 14.48 11.17 9.59
C VAL A 82 15.00 10.56 8.30
N PHE A 83 14.93 9.25 8.22
CA PHE A 83 15.25 8.47 7.03
C PHE A 83 13.95 8.23 6.26
N VAL A 84 13.91 8.62 5.00
CA VAL A 84 12.76 8.42 4.12
C VAL A 84 13.20 7.53 2.98
N LEU A 85 12.52 6.41 2.81
CA LEU A 85 12.71 5.51 1.70
C LEU A 85 11.83 5.95 0.53
N GLU A 86 12.42 6.18 -0.62
CA GLU A 86 11.74 6.31 -1.90
C GLU A 86 11.70 4.93 -2.57
N SER A 87 10.51 4.44 -2.92
CA SER A 87 10.33 3.03 -3.29
C SER A 87 10.90 2.67 -4.65
N GLY A 88 11.10 3.65 -5.51
CA GLY A 88 11.41 3.39 -6.91
C GLY A 88 10.15 2.98 -7.69
N HIS A 89 10.28 1.97 -8.54
CA HIS A 89 9.18 1.42 -9.32
C HIS A 89 8.32 0.50 -8.43
N GLY A 90 7.21 0.97 -7.94
CA GLY A 90 6.42 0.22 -6.96
C GLY A 90 5.06 -0.23 -7.45
N LEU A 91 4.31 0.68 -8.02
CA LEU A 91 3.03 0.37 -8.63
C LEU A 91 3.27 0.11 -10.10
N GLY A 92 2.91 -1.06 -10.50
CA GLY A 92 3.22 -1.51 -11.81
C GLY A 92 2.55 -0.78 -12.93
N GLY A 93 3.04 -1.06 -14.08
CA GLY A 93 2.27 -0.99 -15.29
C GLY A 93 1.98 0.37 -15.84
N SER A 94 2.68 1.43 -15.48
CA SER A 94 2.47 2.65 -16.24
C SER A 94 3.15 2.54 -17.60
N ARG A 95 2.44 2.96 -18.63
CA ARG A 95 2.95 3.10 -19.98
C ARG A 95 4.32 3.80 -20.06
N CYS A 96 4.54 4.77 -19.19
CA CYS A 96 5.79 5.50 -19.13
C CYS A 96 6.88 4.75 -18.40
N ASN A 97 6.52 4.01 -17.36
CA ASN A 97 7.48 3.24 -16.58
C ASN A 97 8.01 2.04 -17.37
N GLU A 98 7.19 1.43 -18.21
CA GLU A 98 7.53 0.17 -18.85
C GLU A 98 7.98 0.32 -20.30
N GLN A 99 7.50 1.30 -21.03
CA GLN A 99 7.88 1.49 -22.45
C GLN A 99 9.03 2.46 -22.70
N GLY A 100 9.18 3.44 -21.86
CA GLY A 100 10.22 4.46 -21.98
C GLY A 100 11.11 4.51 -20.75
N ASP A 101 10.87 3.64 -19.79
CA ASP A 101 11.57 3.66 -18.53
C ASP A 101 12.99 3.09 -18.71
N PRO A 102 14.02 3.90 -18.48
CA PRO A 102 15.39 3.43 -18.53
C PRO A 102 15.71 2.42 -17.40
N ILE A 103 14.82 2.21 -16.43
CA ILE A 103 14.99 1.20 -15.39
C ILE A 103 14.63 -0.19 -15.91
N VAL A 104 13.65 -0.30 -16.78
CA VAL A 104 13.33 -1.58 -17.42
C VAL A 104 14.53 -2.06 -18.23
N GLY A 105 15.18 -3.08 -17.73
CA GLY A 105 16.43 -3.58 -18.30
C GLY A 105 17.68 -3.23 -17.50
N GLY A 106 17.53 -2.66 -16.29
CA GLY A 106 18.65 -2.47 -15.35
C GLY A 106 19.49 -1.22 -15.60
N THR A 107 18.92 -0.20 -16.23
CA THR A 107 19.59 1.08 -16.40
C THR A 107 19.38 1.96 -15.19
N PHE A 108 20.45 2.18 -14.40
CA PHE A 108 20.40 3.03 -13.22
C PHE A 108 20.89 4.42 -13.52
N SER A 109 20.22 5.41 -12.94
CA SER A 109 20.67 6.78 -12.92
C SER A 109 20.45 7.36 -11.53
N PRO A 110 21.40 8.07 -10.95
CA PRO A 110 21.18 8.78 -9.68
C PRO A 110 20.07 9.82 -9.75
N THR A 111 19.71 10.24 -10.96
CA THR A 111 18.63 11.20 -11.21
C THR A 111 17.32 10.54 -11.64
N ASN A 112 17.29 9.23 -11.81
CA ASN A 112 16.09 8.52 -12.19
C ASN A 112 15.16 8.37 -10.98
N PRO A 113 13.95 8.96 -10.99
CA PRO A 113 13.01 8.92 -9.88
C PRO A 113 12.45 7.53 -9.58
N PHE A 114 12.54 6.60 -10.53
CA PHE A 114 12.07 5.22 -10.38
C PHE A 114 13.14 4.26 -9.84
N THR A 115 14.24 4.77 -9.32
CA THR A 115 15.29 3.96 -8.68
C THR A 115 15.21 4.13 -7.17
N PRO A 116 15.08 3.03 -6.39
CA PRO A 116 14.96 3.14 -4.93
C PRO A 116 16.17 3.82 -4.29
N ASP A 117 15.91 4.63 -3.28
CA ASP A 117 16.94 5.23 -2.44
C ASP A 117 16.42 5.69 -1.08
N ILE A 118 17.32 6.17 -0.23
CA ILE A 118 16.99 6.74 1.07
C ILE A 118 17.52 8.18 1.15
N LEU A 119 16.63 9.09 1.48
CA LEU A 119 16.96 10.47 1.83
C LEU A 119 16.97 10.64 3.35
N VAL A 120 17.93 11.39 3.88
CA VAL A 120 18.05 11.63 5.31
C VAL A 120 17.92 13.11 5.62
N PHE A 121 16.94 13.43 6.43
CA PHE A 121 16.62 14.80 6.86
C PHE A 121 16.93 14.97 8.34
N ASN A 122 17.19 16.21 8.75
CA ASN A 122 17.16 16.56 10.16
C ASN A 122 15.71 16.75 10.64
N GLN A 123 15.52 16.94 11.95
CA GLN A 123 14.21 17.15 12.58
C GLN A 123 13.40 18.34 12.06
N THR A 124 14.01 19.24 11.28
CA THR A 124 13.35 20.41 10.68
C THR A 124 13.03 20.22 9.18
N GLY A 125 13.21 19.01 8.64
CA GLY A 125 12.95 18.72 7.23
C GLY A 125 14.06 19.14 6.27
N LYS A 126 15.24 19.58 6.78
CA LYS A 126 16.38 19.90 5.92
C LYS A 126 17.12 18.62 5.54
N LEU A 127 17.30 18.40 4.23
CA LEU A 127 18.13 17.29 3.71
C LEU A 127 19.58 17.45 4.20
N ILE A 128 20.09 16.40 4.82
CA ILE A 128 21.47 16.35 5.38
C ILE A 128 22.32 15.28 4.73
N ARG A 129 21.69 14.26 4.12
CA ARG A 129 22.39 13.17 3.43
C ARG A 129 21.47 12.45 2.45
N GLY A 130 22.01 11.86 1.41
CA GLY A 130 21.30 11.09 0.39
C GLY A 130 21.59 11.61 -1.00
N PRO A 131 21.15 10.87 -2.03
CA PRO A 131 20.49 9.57 -1.95
C PRO A 131 21.44 8.46 -1.49
N LEU A 132 20.98 7.62 -0.57
CA LEU A 132 21.69 6.43 -0.09
C LEU A 132 21.10 5.18 -0.75
N GLY A 133 21.93 4.16 -0.96
CA GLY A 133 21.46 2.88 -1.50
C GLY A 133 21.21 2.87 -3.00
N LYS A 134 21.44 3.97 -3.72
CA LYS A 134 21.33 3.97 -5.18
C LYS A 134 22.22 2.87 -5.77
N PRO A 135 21.64 2.00 -6.60
CA PRO A 135 22.44 0.97 -7.26
C PRO A 135 23.40 1.62 -8.27
N THR A 136 24.52 0.96 -8.49
CA THR A 136 25.49 1.34 -9.51
C THR A 136 25.52 0.29 -10.61
N SER A 137 26.11 0.60 -11.76
CA SER A 137 26.31 -0.35 -12.85
C SER A 137 27.11 -1.59 -12.43
N SER A 138 27.85 -1.51 -11.32
CA SER A 138 28.62 -2.61 -10.72
C SER A 138 27.90 -3.32 -9.57
N GLY A 139 26.67 -2.95 -9.23
CA GLY A 139 25.88 -3.47 -8.09
C GLY A 139 26.14 -2.70 -6.79
N GLY A 140 25.73 -3.26 -5.68
CA GLY A 140 26.00 -2.73 -4.32
C GLY A 140 24.95 -1.77 -3.76
N GLY A 141 23.82 -1.58 -4.45
CA GLY A 141 22.66 -0.82 -3.99
C GLY A 141 21.43 -1.68 -3.79
N PHE A 142 20.29 -0.99 -3.66
CA PHE A 142 18.96 -1.61 -3.80
C PHE A 142 18.82 -2.29 -5.15
N GLN A 143 17.87 -3.21 -5.24
CA GLN A 143 17.50 -3.77 -6.53
C GLN A 143 16.90 -2.67 -7.43
N PRO A 144 17.23 -2.70 -8.71
CA PRO A 144 17.06 -1.52 -9.57
C PRO A 144 15.62 -1.09 -9.79
N SER A 145 14.73 -2.04 -9.80
CA SER A 145 13.35 -1.77 -10.21
C SER A 145 12.40 -1.56 -9.05
N GLY A 146 12.82 -1.90 -7.83
CA GLY A 146 11.91 -1.82 -6.69
C GLY A 146 10.77 -2.86 -6.75
N PRO A 147 9.71 -2.68 -5.96
CA PRO A 147 9.62 -1.68 -4.92
C PRO A 147 10.54 -1.96 -3.74
N ALA A 148 11.03 -0.90 -3.11
CA ALA A 148 11.52 -0.93 -1.75
C ALA A 148 10.41 -0.36 -0.87
N VAL A 149 9.92 -1.12 0.11
CA VAL A 149 8.66 -0.79 0.78
C VAL A 149 8.86 -0.20 2.16
N ASP A 150 9.74 -0.76 2.97
CA ASP A 150 9.92 -0.27 4.34
C ASP A 150 11.39 -0.21 4.76
N ILE A 151 11.67 0.69 5.71
CA ILE A 151 12.94 0.77 6.42
C ILE A 151 12.70 0.86 7.93
N ALA A 152 13.51 0.14 8.70
CA ALA A 152 13.40 0.19 10.14
C ALA A 152 14.74 -0.07 10.83
N PHE A 153 15.02 0.66 11.90
CA PHE A 153 16.12 0.33 12.82
C PHE A 153 15.70 -0.76 13.78
N VAL A 154 16.59 -1.71 14.03
CA VAL A 154 16.33 -2.87 14.91
C VAL A 154 15.92 -2.47 16.33
N ASN A 155 16.42 -1.33 16.83
CA ASN A 155 16.08 -0.78 18.15
C ASN A 155 15.23 0.49 18.05
N GLY A 156 14.43 0.64 16.99
CA GLY A 156 13.67 1.85 16.75
C GLY A 156 14.57 3.09 16.69
N SER A 157 14.13 4.21 17.23
CA SER A 157 14.91 5.46 17.22
C SER A 157 16.23 5.41 17.98
N SER A 158 16.46 4.38 18.81
CA SER A 158 17.78 4.14 19.44
C SER A 158 18.84 3.61 18.46
N GLY A 159 18.44 3.22 17.23
CA GLY A 159 19.33 2.85 16.15
C GLY A 159 19.68 1.36 16.09
N GLY A 160 20.93 1.04 15.94
CA GLY A 160 21.40 -0.29 15.60
C GLY A 160 21.51 -0.49 14.09
N LEU A 161 21.28 -1.73 13.62
CA LEU A 161 21.24 -2.00 12.18
C LEU A 161 19.96 -1.38 11.57
N LEU A 162 20.13 -0.75 10.41
CA LEU A 162 19.03 -0.32 9.56
C LEU A 162 18.75 -1.43 8.55
N PHE A 163 17.52 -1.90 8.52
CA PHE A 163 17.03 -2.87 7.56
C PHE A 163 16.11 -2.20 6.55
N ALA A 164 16.04 -2.77 5.35
CA ALA A 164 15.10 -2.38 4.31
C ALA A 164 14.56 -3.61 3.60
N THR A 165 13.30 -3.58 3.22
CA THR A 165 12.74 -4.51 2.24
C THR A 165 13.06 -4.01 0.85
N ASP A 166 13.37 -4.93 -0.07
CA ASP A 166 13.96 -4.61 -1.35
C ASP A 166 13.57 -5.70 -2.36
N SER A 167 12.93 -5.31 -3.44
CA SER A 167 12.39 -6.21 -4.44
C SER A 167 12.86 -5.84 -5.83
N ASN A 168 12.79 -6.76 -6.75
CA ASN A 168 12.97 -6.53 -8.17
C ASN A 168 11.72 -7.01 -8.91
N GLN A 169 10.60 -6.37 -8.59
CA GLN A 169 9.29 -6.67 -9.17
C GLN A 169 9.11 -6.04 -10.56
N SER A 170 10.18 -5.67 -11.24
CA SER A 170 10.21 -4.91 -12.51
C SER A 170 9.33 -5.45 -13.61
N THR A 171 8.49 -6.41 -13.30
CA THR A 171 7.89 -7.13 -14.37
C THR A 171 6.45 -7.44 -14.07
N HIS A 172 5.63 -6.46 -14.21
CA HIS A 172 4.31 -6.68 -14.76
C HIS A 172 4.39 -7.38 -16.13
N THR A 173 5.55 -7.59 -16.68
CA THR A 173 5.78 -8.36 -17.92
C THR A 173 5.71 -9.85 -17.69
N HIS A 174 5.15 -10.34 -16.57
CA HIS A 174 4.88 -11.77 -16.29
C HIS A 174 6.06 -12.74 -16.54
N ASN A 175 7.22 -12.19 -16.89
CA ASN A 175 8.48 -12.91 -17.04
C ASN A 175 9.40 -12.63 -15.85
N GLY A 176 8.82 -12.13 -14.76
CA GLY A 176 9.52 -11.68 -13.61
C GLY A 176 10.33 -12.75 -12.91
N ASN A 177 11.34 -12.28 -12.27
CA ASN A 177 12.12 -13.10 -11.38
C ASN A 177 11.40 -13.23 -10.04
N ASN A 178 10.44 -14.12 -10.00
CA ASN A 178 9.47 -14.29 -8.91
C ASN A 178 10.06 -14.73 -7.56
N ASN A 179 11.36 -14.77 -7.41
CA ASN A 179 12.06 -15.00 -6.14
C ASN A 179 13.16 -13.95 -5.96
N SER A 180 12.82 -12.72 -6.26
CA SER A 180 13.78 -11.61 -6.26
C SER A 180 13.62 -10.66 -5.08
N SER A 181 12.62 -10.84 -4.23
CA SER A 181 12.51 -10.06 -3.00
C SER A 181 13.58 -10.44 -2.01
N ARG A 182 14.04 -9.46 -1.25
CA ARG A 182 15.04 -9.65 -0.20
C ARG A 182 14.83 -8.64 0.93
N ILE A 183 15.43 -8.95 2.07
CA ILE A 183 15.65 -8.00 3.15
C ILE A 183 17.13 -7.72 3.17
N SER A 184 17.51 -6.45 3.23
CA SER A 184 18.89 -6.00 3.22
C SER A 184 19.18 -5.15 4.45
N THR A 185 20.43 -5.14 4.90
CA THR A 185 20.93 -4.11 5.81
C THR A 185 21.47 -2.95 5.00
N VAL A 186 21.26 -1.74 5.51
CA VAL A 186 21.76 -0.51 4.90
C VAL A 186 22.68 0.20 5.89
N ASN A 187 23.88 0.53 5.45
CA ASN A 187 24.74 1.38 6.27
C ASN A 187 24.17 2.82 6.24
N PRO A 188 23.71 3.36 7.39
CA PRO A 188 23.02 4.64 7.40
C PRO A 188 23.91 5.84 7.10
N MET A 189 25.24 5.65 7.09
CA MET A 189 26.22 6.71 6.80
C MET A 189 26.72 6.67 5.35
N THR A 190 26.93 5.46 4.81
CA THR A 190 27.56 5.28 3.49
C THR A 190 26.56 4.88 2.41
N GLY A 191 25.37 4.39 2.79
CA GLY A 191 24.38 3.87 1.86
C GLY A 191 24.70 2.48 1.30
N VAL A 192 25.74 1.80 1.81
CA VAL A 192 26.06 0.43 1.35
C VAL A 192 24.92 -0.50 1.76
N VAL A 193 24.35 -1.17 0.78
CA VAL A 193 23.28 -2.17 0.93
C VAL A 193 23.90 -3.56 0.91
N THR A 194 23.60 -4.36 1.91
CA THR A 194 24.08 -5.75 2.02
C THR A 194 22.89 -6.68 2.18
N PRO A 195 22.70 -7.64 1.27
CA PRO A 195 21.63 -8.64 1.40
C PRO A 195 21.71 -9.41 2.72
N PHE A 196 20.58 -9.61 3.39
CA PHE A 196 20.48 -10.31 4.66
C PHE A 196 19.61 -11.59 4.55
N ILE A 197 18.40 -11.47 3.99
CA ILE A 197 17.54 -12.59 3.60
C ILE A 197 17.26 -12.43 2.12
N THR A 198 17.42 -13.48 1.32
CA THR A 198 17.31 -13.41 -0.13
C THR A 198 16.40 -14.48 -0.71
N ASN A 199 16.05 -14.34 -1.99
CA ASN A 199 15.21 -15.27 -2.72
C ASN A 199 13.83 -15.46 -2.06
N LEU A 200 13.26 -14.36 -1.55
CA LEU A 200 11.89 -14.33 -1.07
C LEU A 200 10.93 -14.25 -2.26
N PRO A 201 9.71 -14.79 -2.13
CA PRO A 201 8.71 -14.72 -3.17
C PRO A 201 8.47 -13.27 -3.62
N THR A 202 8.20 -13.12 -4.90
CA THR A 202 7.79 -11.85 -5.50
C THR A 202 6.73 -12.17 -6.54
N GLY A 203 5.58 -11.61 -6.40
CA GLY A 203 4.47 -11.84 -7.33
C GLY A 203 3.63 -10.59 -7.45
N ASP A 204 2.36 -10.72 -7.24
CA ASP A 204 1.43 -9.61 -7.14
C ASP A 204 1.88 -8.63 -6.04
N HIS A 205 2.33 -9.18 -4.91
CA HIS A 205 2.91 -8.40 -3.81
C HIS A 205 4.28 -8.95 -3.39
N PRO A 206 5.23 -8.06 -3.07
CA PRO A 206 6.58 -8.45 -2.66
C PRO A 206 6.70 -8.63 -1.15
N THR A 207 7.91 -8.44 -0.63
CA THR A 207 8.21 -8.32 0.80
C THR A 207 7.91 -6.91 1.27
N GLU A 208 7.02 -6.77 2.24
CA GLU A 208 6.42 -5.50 2.65
C GLU A 208 7.06 -4.95 3.95
N GLN A 209 6.26 -4.62 4.97
CA GLN A 209 6.77 -3.96 6.17
C GLN A 209 7.53 -4.87 7.12
N LEU A 210 8.39 -4.24 7.93
CA LEU A 210 9.29 -4.86 8.90
C LEU A 210 8.86 -4.56 10.34
N ALA A 211 9.05 -5.55 11.22
CA ALA A 211 8.95 -5.36 12.66
C ALA A 211 10.03 -6.15 13.40
N PHE A 212 10.39 -5.73 14.61
CA PHE A 212 11.42 -6.37 15.42
C PHE A 212 10.89 -6.62 16.84
N LYS A 213 11.10 -7.83 17.35
CA LYS A 213 10.78 -8.17 18.74
C LYS A 213 11.61 -9.36 19.22
N GLY A 214 12.16 -9.25 20.42
CA GLY A 214 12.80 -10.38 21.09
C GLY A 214 13.98 -11.02 20.34
N GLY A 215 14.74 -10.25 19.56
CA GLY A 215 15.88 -10.77 18.78
C GLY A 215 15.47 -11.40 17.44
N TRP A 216 14.23 -11.20 17.02
CA TRP A 216 13.69 -11.64 15.74
C TRP A 216 13.38 -10.46 14.84
N ILE A 217 13.58 -10.65 13.54
CA ILE A 217 13.03 -9.83 12.48
C ILE A 217 11.75 -10.50 11.96
N TYR A 218 10.70 -9.73 11.81
CA TYR A 218 9.43 -10.12 11.22
C TYR A 218 9.20 -9.29 9.96
N TRP A 219 8.59 -9.90 8.96
CA TRP A 219 8.19 -9.17 7.77
C TRP A 219 6.88 -9.72 7.22
N SER A 220 6.14 -8.85 6.59
CA SER A 220 5.03 -9.28 5.77
C SER A 220 5.54 -9.71 4.40
N GLN A 221 5.06 -10.86 3.95
CA GLN A 221 5.30 -11.42 2.64
C GLN A 221 3.97 -11.49 1.92
N GLY A 222 3.78 -10.62 0.93
CA GLY A 222 2.55 -10.58 0.15
C GLY A 222 2.38 -11.82 -0.73
N SER A 223 1.16 -12.02 -1.23
CA SER A 223 0.81 -13.16 -2.07
C SER A 223 1.41 -13.06 -3.47
N THR A 224 1.63 -14.20 -4.09
CA THR A 224 2.10 -14.28 -5.48
C THR A 224 0.98 -13.95 -6.48
N THR A 225 -0.28 -14.24 -6.13
CA THR A 225 -1.44 -13.95 -6.99
C THR A 225 -2.45 -13.04 -6.30
N ASN A 226 -3.37 -12.45 -7.07
CA ASN A 226 -4.45 -11.63 -6.53
C ASN A 226 -5.40 -12.41 -5.61
N SER A 227 -5.79 -13.61 -5.99
CA SER A 227 -6.88 -14.35 -5.31
C SER A 227 -6.69 -15.86 -5.26
N GLY A 228 -5.44 -16.32 -5.18
CA GLY A 228 -5.10 -17.74 -5.09
C GLY A 228 -5.06 -18.47 -6.45
N VAL A 229 -5.28 -17.76 -7.55
CA VAL A 229 -5.33 -18.32 -8.91
C VAL A 229 -4.36 -17.59 -9.81
N VAL A 230 -3.40 -18.30 -10.37
CA VAL A 230 -2.43 -17.74 -11.30
C VAL A 230 -3.07 -17.40 -12.64
N GLY A 231 -2.64 -16.28 -13.23
CA GLY A 231 -3.10 -15.83 -14.53
C GLY A 231 -2.16 -14.81 -15.15
N LEU A 232 -2.47 -14.36 -16.37
CA LEU A 232 -1.62 -13.43 -17.11
C LEU A 232 -1.62 -12.01 -16.53
N ASP A 233 -2.63 -11.67 -15.79
CA ASP A 233 -2.84 -10.38 -15.12
C ASP A 233 -2.23 -10.29 -13.73
N ASN A 234 -1.92 -11.43 -13.12
CA ASN A 234 -1.29 -11.45 -11.81
C ASN A 234 0.22 -11.34 -11.96
N GLY A 235 0.85 -10.43 -11.26
CA GLY A 235 2.29 -10.17 -11.32
C GLY A 235 3.20 -11.38 -11.12
N GLY A 236 2.65 -12.51 -10.69
CA GLY A 236 3.36 -13.76 -10.43
C GLY A 236 3.92 -14.49 -11.65
N GLY A 237 3.63 -14.04 -12.86
CA GLY A 237 4.04 -14.72 -14.09
C GLY A 237 3.26 -16.00 -14.36
N ALA A 238 3.29 -16.44 -15.62
CA ALA A 238 2.47 -17.56 -16.11
C ALA A 238 2.74 -18.92 -15.45
N ASN A 239 3.83 -19.08 -14.72
CA ASN A 239 4.25 -20.37 -14.17
C ASN A 239 4.30 -20.42 -12.65
N GLN A 240 4.07 -19.31 -11.97
CA GLN A 240 4.19 -19.25 -10.52
C GLN A 240 2.84 -19.15 -9.85
N SER A 241 2.62 -20.01 -8.88
CA SER A 241 1.47 -19.98 -7.98
C SER A 241 1.90 -19.60 -6.57
N ASP A 242 0.92 -19.27 -5.73
CA ASP A 242 1.13 -19.03 -4.30
C ASP A 242 1.77 -20.21 -3.60
N ILE A 243 2.46 -19.94 -2.51
CA ILE A 243 3.22 -20.91 -1.71
C ILE A 243 2.54 -21.05 -0.35
N PRO A 244 1.84 -22.15 -0.10
CA PRO A 244 1.13 -22.29 1.17
C PRO A 244 2.08 -22.54 2.35
N CYS A 245 1.72 -22.03 3.53
CA CYS A 245 2.50 -22.24 4.76
C CYS A 245 2.21 -23.59 5.45
N GLN A 246 1.17 -24.27 5.03
CA GLN A 246 0.75 -25.60 5.49
C GLN A 246 0.34 -26.47 4.32
N ASP A 247 0.26 -27.79 4.50
CA ASP A 247 -0.33 -28.67 3.50
C ASP A 247 -1.80 -28.30 3.27
N ILE A 248 -2.20 -28.10 2.03
CA ILE A 248 -3.57 -27.74 1.64
C ILE A 248 -4.17 -28.76 0.68
N THR A 249 -5.49 -28.91 0.70
CA THR A 249 -6.25 -29.70 -0.26
C THR A 249 -7.09 -28.76 -1.13
N LEU A 250 -6.91 -28.84 -2.43
CA LEU A 250 -7.61 -28.01 -3.40
C LEU A 250 -9.05 -28.44 -3.57
N SER A 251 -9.93 -27.52 -3.92
CA SER A 251 -11.27 -27.81 -4.38
C SER A 251 -11.25 -28.53 -5.75
N ASN A 252 -12.41 -28.95 -6.23
CA ASN A 252 -12.55 -29.49 -7.58
C ASN A 252 -12.79 -28.40 -8.64
N ASN A 253 -12.82 -27.13 -8.23
CA ASN A 253 -13.05 -26.02 -9.14
C ASN A 253 -11.83 -25.79 -10.04
N LEU A 254 -12.10 -25.38 -11.26
CA LEU A 254 -11.10 -25.01 -12.25
C LEU A 254 -11.37 -23.57 -12.68
N PHE A 255 -10.30 -22.84 -12.92
CA PHE A 255 -10.32 -21.43 -13.29
C PHE A 255 -9.65 -21.27 -14.65
N ASP A 256 -10.19 -20.42 -15.51
CA ASP A 256 -9.55 -20.07 -16.78
C ASP A 256 -8.39 -19.10 -16.52
N SER A 257 -7.17 -19.60 -16.67
CA SER A 257 -5.94 -18.80 -16.50
C SER A 257 -5.62 -17.91 -17.69
N GLY A 258 -6.51 -17.84 -18.67
CA GLY A 258 -6.34 -17.08 -19.90
C GLY A 258 -6.27 -18.00 -21.14
N GLY A 259 -7.01 -17.61 -22.18
CA GLY A 259 -7.05 -18.34 -23.44
C GLY A 259 -7.65 -19.75 -23.38
N GLY A 260 -8.51 -20.02 -22.39
CA GLY A 260 -9.14 -21.32 -22.17
C GLY A 260 -8.21 -22.36 -21.50
N GLN A 261 -7.12 -21.92 -20.92
CA GLN A 261 -6.18 -22.78 -20.18
C GLN A 261 -6.63 -22.89 -18.73
N LEU A 262 -7.01 -24.07 -18.31
CA LEU A 262 -7.55 -24.30 -16.98
C LEU A 262 -6.43 -24.55 -15.95
N THR A 263 -6.59 -23.97 -14.76
CA THR A 263 -5.75 -24.25 -13.60
C THR A 263 -6.60 -24.43 -12.36
N SER A 264 -6.05 -25.04 -11.32
CA SER A 264 -6.59 -24.99 -9.96
C SER A 264 -5.91 -23.83 -9.21
N GLY A 265 -6.51 -23.34 -8.14
CA GLY A 265 -5.79 -22.44 -7.24
C GLY A 265 -4.53 -23.10 -6.69
N TYR A 266 -3.53 -22.31 -6.30
CA TYR A 266 -2.20 -22.78 -5.84
C TYR A 266 -1.47 -23.71 -6.82
N SER A 267 -1.96 -23.82 -8.04
CA SER A 267 -1.33 -24.62 -9.10
C SER A 267 -0.73 -23.69 -10.16
N PRO A 268 0.37 -24.08 -10.81
CA PRO A 268 0.95 -23.29 -11.88
C PRO A 268 -0.01 -23.12 -13.06
N PHE A 269 0.27 -22.13 -13.87
CA PHE A 269 -0.48 -21.83 -15.08
C PHE A 269 -0.66 -23.06 -15.98
N ASN A 270 -1.89 -23.32 -16.43
CA ASN A 270 -2.25 -24.46 -17.25
C ASN A 270 -1.87 -25.85 -16.66
N MET A 271 -1.84 -25.95 -15.34
CA MET A 271 -1.57 -27.21 -14.65
C MET A 271 -2.69 -27.50 -13.64
N PRO A 272 -3.86 -27.95 -14.10
CA PRO A 272 -4.99 -28.24 -13.23
C PRO A 272 -4.67 -29.43 -12.30
N ASN A 273 -5.05 -29.28 -11.03
CA ASN A 273 -4.88 -30.31 -10.01
C ASN A 273 -6.13 -30.39 -9.11
N PRO A 274 -7.34 -30.58 -9.68
CA PRO A 274 -8.58 -30.57 -8.91
C PRO A 274 -8.60 -31.64 -7.84
N GLY A 275 -8.94 -31.26 -6.60
CA GLY A 275 -8.93 -32.15 -5.44
C GLY A 275 -7.54 -32.60 -4.98
N GLY A 276 -6.49 -32.10 -5.59
CA GLY A 276 -5.11 -32.45 -5.26
C GLY A 276 -4.61 -31.78 -3.98
N THR A 277 -3.45 -32.23 -3.52
CA THR A 277 -2.75 -31.66 -2.36
C THR A 277 -1.55 -30.86 -2.81
N ILE A 278 -1.39 -29.65 -2.28
CA ILE A 278 -0.17 -28.86 -2.39
C ILE A 278 0.56 -28.90 -1.04
N LYS A 279 1.84 -29.20 -1.09
CA LYS A 279 2.68 -29.27 0.11
C LYS A 279 3.07 -27.90 0.62
N ALA A 280 3.15 -27.78 1.94
CA ALA A 280 3.70 -26.59 2.58
C ALA A 280 5.06 -26.22 1.99
N PHE A 281 5.29 -24.92 1.78
CA PHE A 281 6.57 -24.35 1.32
C PHE A 281 7.01 -24.82 -0.08
N PHE A 282 6.10 -25.41 -0.85
CA PHE A 282 6.39 -25.80 -2.23
C PHE A 282 6.28 -24.60 -3.16
N ASN A 283 7.40 -24.21 -3.73
CA ASN A 283 7.48 -23.16 -4.73
C ASN A 283 7.42 -23.78 -6.13
N SER A 284 6.37 -23.52 -6.86
CA SER A 284 6.13 -24.07 -8.21
C SER A 284 7.12 -23.56 -9.26
N PHE A 285 7.65 -22.33 -9.09
CA PHE A 285 8.62 -21.74 -9.99
C PHE A 285 9.98 -22.45 -9.91
N THR A 286 10.47 -22.73 -8.72
CA THR A 286 11.73 -23.45 -8.51
C THR A 286 11.56 -24.96 -8.51
N ASN A 287 10.31 -25.44 -8.43
CA ASN A 287 9.96 -26.85 -8.24
C ASN A 287 10.64 -27.46 -6.99
N GLN A 288 10.71 -26.69 -5.92
CA GLN A 288 11.40 -27.08 -4.69
C GLN A 288 10.60 -26.70 -3.45
N VAL A 289 10.80 -27.43 -2.37
CA VAL A 289 10.36 -27.05 -1.03
C VAL A 289 11.47 -26.26 -0.36
N ARG A 290 11.16 -25.03 0.07
CA ARG A 290 12.05 -24.22 0.90
C ARG A 290 11.42 -24.02 2.27
N GLN A 291 11.89 -24.79 3.23
CA GLN A 291 11.32 -24.81 4.57
C GLN A 291 11.17 -23.40 5.17
N GLY A 292 9.97 -23.12 5.68
CA GLY A 292 9.61 -21.85 6.33
C GLY A 292 9.31 -20.69 5.37
N VAL A 293 9.53 -20.83 4.06
CA VAL A 293 9.24 -19.79 3.08
C VAL A 293 7.91 -20.07 2.39
N CYS A 294 6.95 -19.21 2.66
CA CYS A 294 5.62 -19.18 2.02
C CYS A 294 5.24 -17.72 1.74
N ASP A 295 4.11 -17.48 1.12
CA ASP A 295 3.58 -16.16 0.84
C ASP A 295 2.18 -15.95 1.45
N GLY A 296 1.62 -14.75 1.30
CA GLY A 296 0.40 -14.41 2.00
C GLY A 296 0.55 -14.54 3.53
N ALA A 297 1.68 -14.15 4.10
CA ALA A 297 2.08 -14.50 5.46
C ALA A 297 2.88 -13.41 6.18
N VAL A 298 2.87 -13.44 7.49
CA VAL A 298 3.91 -12.83 8.31
C VAL A 298 4.96 -13.90 8.60
N LEU A 299 6.16 -13.66 8.10
CA LEU A 299 7.32 -14.53 8.32
C LEU A 299 8.27 -13.91 9.34
N ARG A 300 9.12 -14.74 9.95
CA ARG A 300 10.16 -14.27 10.87
C ARG A 300 11.45 -15.10 10.77
N ALA A 301 12.54 -14.51 11.21
CA ALA A 301 13.82 -15.22 11.42
C ALA A 301 14.58 -14.62 12.60
N PRO A 302 15.42 -15.40 13.31
CA PRO A 302 16.32 -14.85 14.31
C PRO A 302 17.35 -13.91 13.63
N LEU A 303 17.62 -12.76 14.23
CA LEU A 303 18.61 -11.80 13.71
C LEU A 303 20.02 -12.40 13.59
N ASN A 304 20.36 -13.39 14.40
CA ASN A 304 21.67 -14.08 14.37
C ASN A 304 21.67 -15.33 13.46
N ASN A 305 20.52 -15.72 12.89
CA ASN A 305 20.38 -16.84 11.97
C ASN A 305 19.29 -16.57 10.91
N PRO A 306 19.55 -15.71 9.92
CA PRO A 306 18.56 -15.28 8.95
C PRO A 306 18.05 -16.39 8.01
N THR A 307 18.69 -17.57 8.05
CA THR A 307 18.27 -18.73 7.24
C THR A 307 17.23 -19.60 7.93
N ALA A 308 17.03 -19.44 9.24
CA ALA A 308 16.00 -20.14 10.01
C ALA A 308 14.66 -19.41 9.93
N ILE A 309 14.12 -19.36 8.72
CA ILE A 309 12.82 -18.71 8.45
C ILE A 309 11.69 -19.61 8.94
N GLU A 310 10.68 -19.01 9.54
CA GLU A 310 9.44 -19.69 9.90
C GLU A 310 8.22 -18.77 9.76
N PRO A 311 7.04 -19.30 9.39
CA PRO A 311 5.82 -18.51 9.38
C PRO A 311 5.33 -18.25 10.80
N PHE A 312 4.86 -17.02 11.04
CA PHE A 312 4.27 -16.60 12.31
C PHE A 312 2.73 -16.65 12.25
N SER A 313 2.17 -16.16 11.15
CA SER A 313 0.74 -16.24 10.80
C SER A 313 0.60 -16.17 9.28
N TRP A 314 -0.54 -16.63 8.71
CA TRP A 314 -0.72 -16.65 7.26
C TRP A 314 -2.18 -16.63 6.84
N GLY A 315 -2.43 -16.64 5.52
CA GLY A 315 -3.76 -16.55 4.97
C GLY A 315 -4.20 -15.10 4.77
N TYR A 316 -3.26 -14.25 4.38
CA TYR A 316 -3.45 -12.88 3.93
C TYR A 316 -3.25 -12.81 2.42
N ARG A 317 -3.89 -11.84 1.75
CA ARG A 317 -3.48 -11.50 0.38
C ARG A 317 -2.24 -10.63 0.41
N ASN A 318 -2.40 -9.41 0.84
CA ASN A 318 -1.31 -8.48 1.06
C ASN A 318 -1.37 -7.96 2.49
N GLY A 319 -0.71 -8.65 3.40
CA GLY A 319 -0.60 -8.19 4.79
C GLY A 319 0.39 -7.01 4.90
N TYR A 320 0.19 -5.95 4.12
CA TYR A 320 1.14 -4.87 3.91
C TYR A 320 1.71 -4.30 5.20
N ALA A 321 0.84 -3.87 6.10
CA ALA A 321 1.23 -3.21 7.34
C ALA A 321 1.35 -4.21 8.50
N ILE A 322 2.47 -4.18 9.22
CA ILE A 322 2.64 -4.98 10.43
C ILE A 322 3.17 -4.15 11.59
N ARG A 323 2.63 -4.38 12.81
CA ARG A 323 3.10 -3.71 14.01
C ARG A 323 2.86 -4.51 15.29
N PHE A 324 3.88 -4.62 16.12
CA PHE A 324 3.69 -5.18 17.46
C PHE A 324 3.07 -4.16 18.41
N PRO A 325 2.06 -4.56 19.18
CA PRO A 325 1.59 -3.76 20.30
C PRO A 325 2.66 -3.66 21.41
N PRO A 326 2.62 -2.59 22.21
CA PRO A 326 3.37 -2.52 23.46
C PRO A 326 3.12 -3.74 24.36
N ASP A 327 4.08 -4.09 25.20
CA ASP A 327 4.00 -5.33 26.01
C ASP A 327 2.86 -5.32 27.05
N ASP A 328 2.42 -4.15 27.47
CA ASP A 328 1.30 -3.93 28.39
C ASP A 328 -0.06 -3.73 27.68
N HIS A 329 -0.08 -3.75 26.35
CA HIS A 329 -1.30 -3.57 25.57
C HIS A 329 -2.19 -4.82 25.61
N PRO A 330 -3.55 -4.69 25.58
CA PRO A 330 -4.48 -5.84 25.56
C PRO A 330 -4.26 -6.84 24.42
N LEU A 331 -3.64 -6.40 23.31
CA LEU A 331 -3.29 -7.23 22.16
C LEU A 331 -1.86 -7.79 22.21
N ALA A 332 -1.13 -7.59 23.33
CA ALA A 332 0.24 -8.10 23.48
C ALA A 332 0.33 -9.60 23.19
N GLY A 333 1.46 -10.03 22.64
CA GLY A 333 1.69 -11.42 22.21
C GLY A 333 1.27 -11.71 20.77
N GLY A 334 0.53 -10.81 20.10
CA GLY A 334 0.25 -10.87 18.68
C GLY A 334 0.94 -9.73 17.92
N ILE A 335 0.78 -9.72 16.60
CA ILE A 335 1.18 -8.65 15.69
C ILE A 335 -0.07 -8.16 14.95
N LEU A 336 -0.30 -6.86 14.90
CA LEU A 336 -1.33 -6.31 14.03
C LEU A 336 -0.88 -6.45 12.58
N VAL A 337 -1.81 -6.83 11.71
CA VAL A 337 -1.60 -6.96 10.27
C VAL A 337 -2.73 -6.20 9.57
N GLY A 338 -2.40 -5.16 8.82
CA GLY A 338 -3.31 -4.53 7.87
C GLY A 338 -3.17 -5.24 6.53
N MET A 339 -4.29 -5.75 6.03
CA MET A 339 -4.35 -6.57 4.82
C MET A 339 -5.19 -5.86 3.77
N ASP A 340 -4.67 -5.79 2.55
CA ASP A 340 -5.43 -5.37 1.38
C ASP A 340 -6.13 -6.59 0.77
N GLY A 341 -7.43 -6.45 0.55
CA GLY A 341 -8.31 -7.47 -0.03
C GLY A 341 -7.98 -7.82 -1.48
N ALA A 342 -8.67 -8.79 -2.03
CA ALA A 342 -8.49 -9.18 -3.44
C ALA A 342 -9.20 -8.16 -4.35
N ASP A 343 -8.52 -7.78 -5.44
CA ASP A 343 -9.01 -6.80 -6.42
C ASP A 343 -9.97 -7.42 -7.42
N GLU A 344 -10.63 -6.57 -8.23
CA GLU A 344 -11.59 -6.91 -9.28
C GLU A 344 -10.95 -7.45 -10.55
N ARG A 345 -9.70 -7.78 -10.52
CA ARG A 345 -8.93 -8.23 -11.68
C ARG A 345 -8.58 -9.70 -11.61
N GLY A 346 -8.17 -10.21 -12.76
CA GLY A 346 -7.64 -11.55 -12.88
C GLY A 346 -8.69 -12.64 -13.06
N ASN A 347 -8.26 -13.86 -12.90
CA ASN A 347 -9.06 -15.04 -13.23
C ASN A 347 -10.04 -15.45 -12.13
N ARG A 348 -9.95 -14.79 -10.98
CA ARG A 348 -10.85 -14.95 -9.85
C ARG A 348 -11.04 -13.60 -9.16
N PRO A 349 -11.61 -12.61 -9.86
CA PRO A 349 -11.78 -11.25 -9.34
C PRO A 349 -12.78 -11.20 -8.19
N SER A 350 -12.61 -10.22 -7.29
CA SER A 350 -13.54 -9.98 -6.19
C SER A 350 -13.80 -8.48 -6.02
N ASN A 351 -15.06 -8.06 -6.15
CA ASN A 351 -15.44 -6.66 -6.06
C ASN A 351 -15.84 -6.21 -4.65
N ASN A 352 -15.94 -7.12 -3.70
CA ASN A 352 -16.34 -6.80 -2.34
C ASN A 352 -15.43 -7.42 -1.28
N ALA A 353 -14.19 -7.72 -1.66
CA ALA A 353 -13.19 -8.14 -0.70
C ALA A 353 -12.78 -6.92 0.15
N PRO A 354 -13.16 -6.86 1.44
CA PRO A 354 -12.78 -5.74 2.27
C PRO A 354 -11.29 -5.79 2.58
N ASP A 355 -10.72 -4.64 2.86
CA ASP A 355 -9.44 -4.57 3.53
C ASP A 355 -9.63 -4.84 5.02
N GLU A 356 -8.68 -5.50 5.63
CA GLU A 356 -8.88 -6.11 6.94
C GLU A 356 -7.76 -5.77 7.93
N LEU A 357 -8.14 -5.57 9.18
CA LEU A 357 -7.21 -5.53 10.29
C LEU A 357 -7.23 -6.87 11.04
N HIS A 358 -6.11 -7.54 11.07
CA HIS A 358 -5.95 -8.81 11.78
C HIS A 358 -5.03 -8.71 12.99
N LEU A 359 -5.10 -9.73 13.85
CA LEU A 359 -4.13 -9.97 14.92
C LEU A 359 -3.51 -11.34 14.70
N GLY A 360 -2.38 -11.37 14.02
CA GLY A 360 -1.61 -12.59 13.77
C GLY A 360 -0.93 -13.10 15.03
N ARG A 361 -0.92 -14.41 15.23
CA ARG A 361 -0.29 -15.11 16.36
C ARG A 361 0.25 -16.47 15.91
N GLN A 362 1.06 -17.08 16.76
CA GLN A 362 1.27 -18.51 16.67
C GLN A 362 0.23 -19.24 17.53
N ASN A 363 -0.19 -20.39 17.03
CA ASN A 363 -0.98 -21.33 17.82
C ASN A 363 -0.16 -21.89 19.01
N PRO A 364 -0.80 -22.45 20.04
CA PRO A 364 -0.09 -23.01 21.19
C PRO A 364 0.91 -24.12 20.85
N ASP A 365 0.74 -24.80 19.73
CA ASP A 365 1.65 -25.84 19.22
C ASP A 365 2.82 -25.26 18.40
N GLY A 366 2.87 -23.93 18.23
CA GLY A 366 3.90 -23.23 17.45
C GLY A 366 3.61 -23.14 15.96
N SER A 367 2.51 -23.70 15.47
CA SER A 367 2.08 -23.50 14.07
C SER A 367 1.57 -22.08 13.84
N PRO A 368 1.68 -21.53 12.61
CA PRO A 368 1.10 -20.23 12.29
C PRO A 368 -0.43 -20.30 12.33
N ASP A 369 -1.12 -19.30 12.86
CA ASP A 369 -2.55 -19.18 12.71
C ASP A 369 -2.94 -18.81 11.28
N TYR A 370 -4.17 -19.14 10.88
CA TYR A 370 -4.68 -18.97 9.52
C TYR A 370 -5.84 -17.98 9.48
N HIS A 371 -5.73 -16.98 8.60
CA HIS A 371 -6.65 -15.85 8.52
C HIS A 371 -7.65 -15.92 7.36
N GLY A 372 -7.56 -16.93 6.50
CA GLY A 372 -8.66 -17.30 5.60
C GLY A 372 -8.46 -17.04 4.13
N TRP A 373 -7.59 -16.12 3.70
CA TRP A 373 -7.31 -15.95 2.28
C TRP A 373 -6.76 -17.27 1.70
N PRO A 374 -7.15 -17.70 0.48
CA PRO A 374 -7.91 -16.94 -0.51
C PRO A 374 -9.43 -17.11 -0.47
N ASP A 375 -9.99 -17.87 0.47
CA ASP A 375 -11.40 -18.28 0.46
C ASP A 375 -12.25 -17.62 1.55
N ARG A 376 -11.76 -16.57 2.22
CA ARG A 376 -12.53 -15.77 3.16
C ARG A 376 -12.28 -14.30 2.91
N TYR A 377 -13.34 -13.55 2.95
CA TYR A 377 -13.38 -12.11 2.70
C TYR A 377 -14.15 -11.46 3.83
N GLY A 378 -13.49 -10.61 4.63
CA GLY A 378 -14.12 -10.02 5.82
C GLY A 378 -14.57 -11.02 6.88
N GLY A 379 -13.95 -12.21 6.92
CA GLY A 379 -14.40 -13.33 7.75
C GLY A 379 -15.59 -14.10 7.18
N LEU A 380 -16.12 -13.69 6.03
CA LEU A 380 -17.26 -14.32 5.37
C LEU A 380 -16.82 -15.47 4.44
N PRO A 381 -17.67 -16.48 4.23
CA PRO A 381 -17.39 -17.52 3.25
C PRO A 381 -17.46 -16.99 1.82
N THR A 382 -16.76 -17.63 0.88
CA THR A 382 -16.77 -17.31 -0.55
C THR A 382 -18.17 -17.25 -1.17
N SER A 383 -19.12 -17.99 -0.63
CA SER A 383 -20.53 -17.92 -1.07
C SER A 383 -21.18 -16.52 -0.87
N GLN A 384 -20.53 -15.64 -0.12
CA GLN A 384 -20.96 -14.25 0.09
C GLN A 384 -20.01 -13.23 -0.54
N ALA A 385 -18.86 -13.66 -1.04
CA ALA A 385 -18.00 -12.81 -1.86
C ALA A 385 -18.52 -12.80 -3.30
N LEU A 386 -18.59 -11.63 -3.88
CA LEU A 386 -19.24 -11.43 -5.19
C LEU A 386 -18.25 -10.90 -6.21
N TYR A 387 -18.47 -11.31 -7.46
CA TYR A 387 -17.94 -10.59 -8.60
C TYR A 387 -18.83 -9.36 -8.85
N ASN A 388 -18.22 -8.21 -9.06
CA ASN A 388 -18.86 -6.98 -9.49
C ASN A 388 -20.23 -6.72 -8.81
N PRO A 389 -20.30 -6.51 -7.48
CA PRO A 389 -21.54 -6.16 -6.81
C PRO A 389 -22.11 -4.86 -7.41
N VAL A 390 -23.44 -4.71 -7.36
CA VAL A 390 -24.11 -3.52 -7.89
C VAL A 390 -23.55 -2.26 -7.22
N GLY A 391 -22.95 -1.37 -8.03
CA GLY A 391 -22.28 -0.16 -7.55
C GLY A 391 -20.83 -0.38 -7.11
N GLY A 392 -20.30 -1.58 -7.30
CA GLY A 392 -18.86 -1.84 -7.12
C GLY A 392 -18.02 -1.24 -8.24
N PRO A 393 -16.69 -1.18 -8.04
CA PRO A 393 -15.78 -0.67 -9.03
C PRO A 393 -15.80 -1.54 -10.30
N ALA A 394 -15.49 -0.94 -11.43
CA ALA A 394 -15.33 -1.68 -12.68
C ALA A 394 -13.96 -2.35 -12.71
N ASP A 395 -13.91 -3.59 -13.18
CA ASP A 395 -12.64 -4.25 -13.46
C ASP A 395 -11.88 -3.49 -14.55
N ASP A 396 -10.72 -2.94 -14.22
CA ASP A 396 -9.88 -2.16 -15.13
C ASP A 396 -9.38 -3.00 -16.32
N LEU A 397 -9.22 -4.32 -16.15
CA LEU A 397 -8.90 -5.23 -17.24
C LEU A 397 -10.03 -5.38 -18.26
N CYS A 398 -11.27 -5.13 -17.87
CA CYS A 398 -12.41 -5.12 -18.78
C CYS A 398 -12.36 -3.97 -19.79
N GLN A 399 -11.60 -2.94 -19.50
CA GLN A 399 -11.38 -1.79 -20.38
C GLN A 399 -10.20 -2.00 -21.32
N SER A 400 -9.52 -3.12 -21.22
CA SER A 400 -8.39 -3.45 -22.09
C SER A 400 -8.79 -3.46 -23.56
N PRO A 401 -7.97 -2.89 -24.47
CA PRO A 401 -8.27 -2.87 -25.89
C PRO A 401 -8.49 -4.27 -26.47
N PRO A 402 -9.21 -4.40 -27.58
CA PRO A 402 -9.53 -5.70 -28.20
C PRO A 402 -8.34 -6.59 -28.53
N ASN A 403 -7.12 -6.06 -28.51
CA ASN A 403 -5.87 -6.79 -28.77
C ASN A 403 -4.99 -6.93 -27.52
N SER A 404 -5.54 -6.72 -26.32
CA SER A 404 -4.82 -6.96 -25.08
C SER A 404 -4.40 -8.43 -25.01
N PRO A 405 -3.17 -8.74 -24.57
CA PRO A 405 -2.77 -10.12 -24.27
C PRO A 405 -3.51 -10.70 -23.05
N PHE A 406 -4.18 -9.84 -22.28
CA PHE A 406 -4.99 -10.27 -21.15
C PHE A 406 -6.29 -10.91 -21.63
N PRO A 407 -6.78 -11.95 -20.95
CA PRO A 407 -8.09 -12.50 -21.28
C PRO A 407 -9.11 -11.36 -21.22
N ALA A 408 -9.94 -11.28 -22.24
CA ALA A 408 -11.08 -10.37 -22.17
C ALA A 408 -11.84 -10.68 -20.88
N CYS A 409 -12.21 -9.66 -20.13
CA CYS A 409 -13.16 -9.82 -19.04
C CYS A 409 -14.28 -10.71 -19.49
N ILE A 410 -14.74 -11.57 -18.62
CA ILE A 410 -15.95 -12.33 -18.90
C ILE A 410 -17.12 -11.39 -18.61
N PRO A 411 -17.67 -10.67 -19.60
CA PRO A 411 -18.66 -9.61 -19.37
C PRO A 411 -19.88 -10.11 -18.58
N ASP A 412 -20.18 -11.41 -18.72
CA ASP A 412 -21.28 -12.05 -18.01
C ASP A 412 -21.01 -12.29 -16.53
N VAL A 413 -19.75 -12.39 -16.11
CA VAL A 413 -19.37 -12.55 -14.71
C VAL A 413 -19.41 -11.18 -14.02
N LEU A 414 -18.90 -10.16 -14.68
CA LEU A 414 -18.88 -8.79 -14.14
C LEU A 414 -20.27 -8.13 -14.12
N ALA A 415 -21.18 -8.57 -14.98
CA ALA A 415 -22.55 -8.05 -15.02
C ALA A 415 -23.50 -8.70 -14.00
N LYS A 416 -23.05 -9.65 -13.20
CA LYS A 416 -23.89 -10.41 -12.27
C LYS A 416 -23.22 -10.57 -10.90
N ASP A 417 -24.04 -10.50 -9.85
CA ASP A 417 -23.62 -10.90 -8.51
C ASP A 417 -23.48 -12.43 -8.47
N VAL A 418 -22.29 -12.93 -8.77
CA VAL A 418 -21.99 -14.37 -8.81
C VAL A 418 -21.09 -14.71 -7.64
N PRO A 419 -21.46 -15.66 -6.78
CA PRO A 419 -20.55 -16.13 -5.72
C PRO A 419 -19.24 -16.65 -6.30
N ILE A 420 -18.13 -16.29 -5.65
CA ILE A 420 -16.80 -16.75 -6.03
C ILE A 420 -16.66 -18.25 -5.70
N ALA A 421 -16.06 -19.01 -6.61
CA ALA A 421 -15.78 -20.42 -6.39
C ALA A 421 -14.59 -20.61 -5.42
N ASP A 422 -14.68 -21.60 -4.53
CA ASP A 422 -13.61 -21.93 -3.58
C ASP A 422 -12.35 -22.45 -4.29
N VAL A 423 -11.19 -22.03 -3.80
CA VAL A 423 -9.87 -22.57 -4.17
C VAL A 423 -9.55 -23.82 -3.34
N LEU A 424 -9.82 -23.76 -2.05
CA LEU A 424 -9.57 -24.85 -1.11
C LEU A 424 -10.81 -25.73 -0.93
N ALA A 425 -10.61 -27.03 -0.78
CA ALA A 425 -11.70 -27.96 -0.45
C ALA A 425 -12.26 -27.70 0.96
N PHE A 426 -11.38 -27.28 1.86
CA PHE A 426 -11.68 -26.89 3.23
C PHE A 426 -10.51 -26.07 3.79
N PRO A 427 -10.74 -25.21 4.79
CA PRO A 427 -9.66 -24.48 5.44
C PRO A 427 -8.63 -25.45 6.05
N PRO A 428 -7.32 -25.15 5.96
CA PRO A 428 -6.27 -26.04 6.51
C PRO A 428 -6.30 -26.13 8.04
N GLN A 429 -6.93 -25.18 8.70
CA GLN A 429 -7.18 -25.15 10.15
C GLN A 429 -8.34 -24.22 10.47
N GLN A 430 -8.65 -24.04 11.76
CA GLN A 430 -9.62 -23.05 12.21
C GLN A 430 -9.20 -21.65 11.75
N ILE A 431 -10.12 -20.91 11.16
CA ILE A 431 -9.88 -19.56 10.68
C ILE A 431 -9.95 -18.58 11.84
N THR A 432 -8.95 -17.71 11.95
CA THR A 432 -8.96 -16.53 12.82
C THR A 432 -9.51 -15.36 12.03
N GLY A 433 -10.68 -14.88 12.39
CA GLY A 433 -11.32 -13.75 11.72
C GLY A 433 -10.61 -12.42 11.98
N PRO A 434 -10.90 -11.38 11.17
CA PRO A 434 -10.35 -10.04 11.36
C PRO A 434 -10.87 -9.38 12.64
N LEU A 435 -10.10 -8.44 13.17
CA LEU A 435 -10.52 -7.52 14.24
C LEU A 435 -11.50 -6.46 13.70
N ALA A 436 -11.28 -6.02 12.48
CA ALA A 436 -12.09 -5.01 11.80
C ALA A 436 -11.97 -5.17 10.28
N ASN A 437 -13.00 -4.70 9.58
CA ASN A 437 -13.03 -4.57 8.13
C ASN A 437 -13.14 -3.09 7.76
N GLU A 438 -12.42 -2.71 6.72
CA GLU A 438 -12.59 -1.46 5.99
C GLU A 438 -13.40 -1.68 4.71
N GLY A 439 -13.57 -0.66 3.89
CA GLY A 439 -14.16 -0.83 2.56
C GLY A 439 -13.26 -1.66 1.65
N ALA A 440 -13.81 -2.22 0.58
CA ALA A 440 -13.01 -2.75 -0.50
C ALA A 440 -12.15 -1.63 -1.11
N ASP A 441 -10.94 -1.95 -1.53
CA ASP A 441 -10.00 -1.05 -2.20
C ASP A 441 -9.56 0.18 -1.38
N SER A 442 -9.71 0.16 -0.06
CA SER A 442 -9.24 1.24 0.81
C SER A 442 -7.73 1.22 1.03
N SER A 443 -7.08 0.11 0.75
CA SER A 443 -5.64 -0.15 0.84
C SER A 443 -5.04 0.13 2.22
N PHE A 444 -5.07 -0.87 3.08
CA PHE A 444 -4.63 -0.78 4.48
C PHE A 444 -3.10 -0.85 4.59
N THR A 445 -2.40 0.28 4.58
CA THR A 445 -0.96 0.33 4.30
C THR A 445 -0.05 0.77 5.46
N GLY A 446 -0.54 1.36 6.51
CA GLY A 446 0.30 1.81 7.62
C GLY A 446 -0.34 1.63 8.98
N ILE A 447 0.43 1.22 9.99
CA ILE A 447 -0.05 1.06 11.38
C ILE A 447 1.05 1.52 12.32
N ASP A 448 0.71 2.36 13.33
CA ASP A 448 1.57 2.57 14.48
C ASP A 448 0.78 2.85 15.76
N PHE A 449 1.33 2.42 16.90
CA PHE A 449 0.76 2.65 18.22
C PHE A 449 1.09 4.08 18.69
N VAL A 450 0.06 4.72 19.22
CA VAL A 450 0.15 6.11 19.69
C VAL A 450 1.02 6.20 20.95
N PRO A 451 2.09 7.02 20.95
CA PRO A 451 2.85 7.26 22.17
C PRO A 451 2.07 8.19 23.11
N ASP A 452 2.39 8.14 24.42
CA ASP A 452 1.75 8.97 25.45
C ASP A 452 1.76 10.47 25.12
N ALA A 453 2.83 10.95 24.49
CA ALA A 453 2.96 12.35 24.09
C ALA A 453 1.92 12.80 23.04
N PHE A 454 1.29 11.86 22.35
CA PHE A 454 0.27 12.14 21.32
C PHE A 454 -1.17 12.01 21.86
N VAL A 455 -1.32 11.54 23.10
CA VAL A 455 -2.64 11.32 23.72
C VAL A 455 -3.29 12.64 24.05
N THR A 456 -4.25 13.07 23.23
CA THR A 456 -5.08 14.28 23.45
C THR A 456 -6.39 14.16 22.66
N GLY A 457 -7.40 14.95 23.02
CA GLY A 457 -8.70 14.98 22.34
C GLY A 457 -9.36 13.60 22.30
N PRO A 458 -9.65 13.05 21.12
CA PRO A 458 -10.28 11.73 20.98
C PRO A 458 -9.29 10.57 21.12
N VAL A 459 -7.99 10.82 21.17
CA VAL A 459 -6.94 9.78 21.18
C VAL A 459 -6.73 9.30 22.61
N GLN A 460 -6.89 8.00 22.82
CA GLN A 460 -6.71 7.36 24.12
C GLN A 460 -5.34 6.67 24.23
N PRO A 461 -4.84 6.39 25.45
CA PRO A 461 -3.64 5.57 25.64
C PRO A 461 -3.79 4.19 24.98
N GLY A 462 -2.75 3.73 24.32
CA GLY A 462 -2.76 2.47 23.58
C GLY A 462 -3.54 2.51 22.26
N ALA A 463 -4.01 3.68 21.82
CA ALA A 463 -4.66 3.81 20.54
C ALA A 463 -3.70 3.50 19.37
N VAL A 464 -4.26 3.28 18.19
CA VAL A 464 -3.52 3.05 16.95
C VAL A 464 -3.96 4.08 15.92
N LEU A 465 -2.99 4.67 15.23
CA LEU A 465 -3.24 5.30 13.93
C LEU A 465 -2.91 4.33 12.81
N TYR A 466 -3.72 4.35 11.77
CA TYR A 466 -3.46 3.60 10.55
C TYR A 466 -3.82 4.41 9.31
N SER A 467 -3.10 4.17 8.22
CA SER A 467 -3.33 4.84 6.94
C SER A 467 -4.06 3.92 5.96
N LEU A 468 -4.93 4.53 5.20
CA LEU A 468 -5.59 3.95 4.04
C LEU A 468 -5.09 4.70 2.80
N GLU A 469 -4.35 4.02 1.95
CA GLU A 469 -3.78 4.62 0.73
C GLU A 469 -4.87 5.12 -0.21
N GLY A 470 -5.96 4.37 -0.28
CA GLY A 470 -7.11 4.67 -1.12
C GLY A 470 -7.12 3.92 -2.44
N ASP A 471 -8.29 3.87 -3.06
CA ASP A 471 -8.50 3.21 -4.33
C ASP A 471 -7.67 3.85 -5.45
N PHE A 472 -7.52 3.14 -6.57
CA PHE A 472 -6.78 3.62 -7.74
C PHE A 472 -7.71 4.18 -8.83
N GLY A 473 -8.95 4.54 -8.48
CA GLY A 473 -9.92 5.06 -9.43
C GLY A 473 -10.76 3.97 -10.10
N PHE A 474 -10.76 2.77 -9.55
CA PHE A 474 -11.62 1.67 -10.00
C PHE A 474 -13.10 1.93 -9.76
N SER A 475 -13.44 2.90 -8.94
CA SER A 475 -14.81 3.38 -8.85
C SER A 475 -15.23 3.96 -10.21
N ALA A 476 -16.24 3.34 -10.83
CA ALA A 476 -16.67 3.62 -12.18
C ALA A 476 -16.67 5.13 -12.51
N PRO A 477 -15.77 5.63 -13.37
CA PRO A 477 -15.66 7.06 -13.65
C PRO A 477 -16.91 7.62 -14.34
N ASN A 478 -17.83 6.75 -14.73
CA ASN A 478 -19.11 7.07 -15.35
C ASN A 478 -20.32 6.87 -14.41
N ALA A 479 -20.10 6.54 -13.16
CA ALA A 479 -21.18 6.54 -12.18
C ALA A 479 -21.72 7.97 -12.06
N THR A 480 -23.02 8.12 -12.12
CA THR A 480 -23.67 9.43 -11.97
C THR A 480 -24.62 9.37 -10.77
N PRO A 481 -24.29 9.99 -9.62
CA PRO A 481 -23.04 10.71 -9.36
C PRO A 481 -21.82 9.76 -9.28
N PRO A 482 -20.60 10.25 -9.52
CA PRO A 482 -19.40 9.45 -9.32
C PRO A 482 -19.41 8.90 -7.88
N ALA A 483 -19.04 7.64 -7.72
CA ALA A 483 -18.84 7.08 -6.39
C ALA A 483 -17.75 7.90 -5.67
N PRO A 484 -17.92 8.24 -4.39
CA PRO A 484 -16.85 8.89 -3.64
C PRO A 484 -15.65 7.93 -3.60
N GLU A 485 -14.46 8.50 -3.75
CA GLU A 485 -13.23 7.73 -3.55
C GLU A 485 -13.17 7.17 -2.13
N ILE A 486 -12.54 6.00 -2.00
CA ILE A 486 -12.41 5.27 -0.74
C ILE A 486 -10.98 5.40 -0.26
N GLY A 487 -10.78 5.56 1.05
CA GLY A 487 -9.46 5.69 1.66
C GLY A 487 -8.93 7.12 1.61
N HIS A 488 -7.67 7.31 1.20
CA HIS A 488 -6.95 8.59 1.20
C HIS A 488 -6.98 9.31 2.55
N GLU A 489 -6.90 8.55 3.64
CA GLU A 489 -7.06 9.09 5.00
C GLU A 489 -6.22 8.34 6.04
N VAL A 490 -6.11 8.95 7.21
CA VAL A 490 -5.59 8.30 8.42
C VAL A 490 -6.73 8.14 9.41
N LYS A 491 -6.88 6.95 9.96
CA LYS A 491 -7.91 6.60 10.94
C LYS A 491 -7.31 6.33 12.31
N LEU A 492 -8.18 6.35 13.32
CA LEU A 492 -7.86 6.12 14.72
C LEU A 492 -8.65 4.93 15.25
N ILE A 493 -7.96 4.00 15.89
CA ILE A 493 -8.59 2.94 16.69
C ILE A 493 -8.33 3.21 18.17
N ASN A 494 -9.38 3.34 18.94
CA ASN A 494 -9.33 3.29 20.40
C ASN A 494 -9.79 1.91 20.86
N PHE A 495 -9.10 1.34 21.83
CA PHE A 495 -9.40 0.05 22.40
C PHE A 495 -10.06 0.22 23.77
N ASN A 496 -11.28 -0.26 23.92
CA ASN A 496 -12.02 -0.21 25.17
C ASN A 496 -12.12 -1.61 25.76
N GLN A 497 -11.40 -1.83 26.84
CA GLN A 497 -11.49 -3.09 27.57
C GLN A 497 -12.35 -2.91 28.83
N VAL A 498 -13.49 -3.58 28.84
CA VAL A 498 -14.32 -3.72 30.03
C VAL A 498 -14.01 -5.07 30.65
N PRO A 499 -13.64 -5.16 31.94
CA PRO A 499 -13.37 -6.45 32.58
C PRO A 499 -14.51 -7.44 32.37
N GLY A 500 -14.19 -8.64 31.87
CA GLY A 500 -15.17 -9.69 31.58
C GLY A 500 -15.90 -9.58 30.26
N SER A 501 -15.60 -8.57 29.44
CA SER A 501 -16.16 -8.40 28.09
C SER A 501 -15.06 -8.57 27.01
N PRO A 502 -15.43 -8.94 25.77
CA PRO A 502 -14.50 -8.87 24.65
C PRO A 502 -13.93 -7.46 24.47
N LEU A 503 -12.71 -7.37 23.95
CA LEU A 503 -12.11 -6.10 23.59
C LEU A 503 -12.96 -5.41 22.52
N ALA A 504 -13.40 -4.19 22.78
CA ALA A 504 -14.16 -3.39 21.83
C ALA A 504 -13.25 -2.41 21.12
N LEU A 505 -13.34 -2.36 19.79
CA LEU A 505 -12.64 -1.40 18.94
C LEU A 505 -13.60 -0.27 18.57
N ARG A 506 -13.12 0.96 18.72
CA ARG A 506 -13.81 2.14 18.21
C ARG A 506 -12.96 2.77 17.11
N ILE A 507 -13.39 2.61 15.87
CA ILE A 507 -12.74 3.16 14.69
C ILE A 507 -13.39 4.49 14.34
N GLN A 508 -12.58 5.48 13.98
CA GLN A 508 -13.05 6.80 13.56
C GLN A 508 -12.01 7.48 12.67
N ASN A 509 -12.46 8.39 11.81
CA ASN A 509 -11.56 9.21 11.00
C ASN A 509 -10.71 10.09 11.92
N PHE A 510 -9.42 10.20 11.60
CA PHE A 510 -8.48 11.05 12.33
C PHE A 510 -7.97 12.21 11.48
N ALA A 511 -7.44 11.90 10.28
CA ALA A 511 -7.01 12.92 9.33
C ALA A 511 -7.51 12.55 7.93
N ARG A 512 -8.23 13.45 7.30
CA ARG A 512 -8.79 13.24 5.96
C ARG A 512 -8.83 14.54 5.18
N ASN A 513 -8.92 14.45 3.87
CA ASN A 513 -9.12 15.63 3.04
C ASN A 513 -10.52 16.22 3.25
N THR A 514 -10.66 17.53 3.05
CA THR A 514 -11.95 18.21 3.19
C THR A 514 -13.00 17.70 2.22
N THR A 515 -12.58 17.24 1.05
CA THR A 515 -13.45 16.68 0.01
C THR A 515 -13.68 15.18 0.17
N GLY A 516 -12.77 14.47 0.83
CA GLY A 516 -12.74 13.02 0.88
C GLY A 516 -11.92 12.40 -0.25
N ASP A 517 -11.66 13.14 -1.33
CA ASP A 517 -10.93 12.66 -2.50
C ASP A 517 -9.44 12.95 -2.39
N GLN A 518 -8.59 12.26 -3.16
CA GLN A 518 -7.17 12.55 -3.25
C GLN A 518 -6.91 13.95 -3.84
N ALA A 519 -5.83 14.59 -3.40
CA ALA A 519 -5.52 15.98 -3.75
C ALA A 519 -5.35 16.20 -5.27
N TYR A 520 -4.83 15.22 -5.96
CA TYR A 520 -4.62 15.22 -7.39
C TYR A 520 -5.91 15.41 -8.20
N ILE A 521 -7.03 14.81 -7.79
CA ILE A 521 -8.30 14.84 -8.54
C ILE A 521 -9.03 16.18 -8.38
N VAL A 522 -8.97 16.77 -7.19
CA VAL A 522 -9.80 17.93 -6.85
C VAL A 522 -9.11 19.29 -6.94
N ASP A 523 -7.95 19.36 -7.58
CA ASP A 523 -7.15 20.60 -7.60
C ASP A 523 -6.88 21.22 -6.21
N ASN A 524 -7.13 20.48 -5.18
CA ASN A 524 -6.90 20.90 -3.81
C ASN A 524 -5.55 20.39 -3.33
N LEU A 525 -4.56 21.10 -3.63
CA LEU A 525 -3.20 20.66 -3.82
C LEU A 525 -2.36 20.59 -2.55
N ASN A 526 -2.95 20.85 -1.40
CA ASN A 526 -2.28 20.78 -0.10
C ASN A 526 -3.00 19.80 0.83
N ALA A 527 -3.19 18.60 0.36
CA ALA A 527 -3.93 17.53 1.02
C ALA A 527 -3.30 16.18 0.69
N PHE A 528 -3.80 15.10 1.26
CA PHE A 528 -3.33 13.75 0.96
C PHE A 528 -3.59 13.39 -0.50
N ASN A 529 -2.59 12.79 -1.14
CA ASN A 529 -2.80 11.95 -2.32
C ASN A 529 -3.02 10.50 -1.88
N ARG A 530 -1.94 9.87 -1.38
CA ARG A 530 -1.95 8.46 -0.97
C ARG A 530 -1.14 8.28 0.31
N PRO A 531 -1.74 8.48 1.49
CA PRO A 531 -1.07 8.30 2.78
C PRO A 531 -0.78 6.80 2.99
N LEU A 532 0.44 6.39 2.64
CA LEU A 532 0.84 4.98 2.58
C LEU A 532 1.33 4.43 3.91
N ASN A 533 1.76 5.27 4.81
CA ASN A 533 2.32 4.80 6.09
C ASN A 533 2.05 5.81 7.20
N VAL A 534 2.21 5.39 8.42
CA VAL A 534 2.21 6.26 9.60
C VAL A 534 3.24 5.75 10.60
N ARG A 535 4.10 6.63 11.10
CA ARG A 535 5.08 6.31 12.14
C ARG A 535 5.23 7.48 13.10
N PHE A 536 5.40 7.18 14.37
CA PHE A 536 5.68 8.21 15.38
C PHE A 536 7.16 8.51 15.50
N GLY A 537 7.49 9.82 15.38
CA GLY A 537 8.83 10.31 15.58
C GLY A 537 9.21 10.44 17.06
N PRO A 538 10.52 10.60 17.36
CA PRO A 538 11.00 10.82 18.74
C PRO A 538 10.44 12.08 19.40
N ASP A 539 9.91 13.02 18.64
CA ASP A 539 9.23 14.23 19.11
C ASP A 539 7.75 14.02 19.47
N GLY A 540 7.26 12.78 19.36
CA GLY A 540 5.88 12.42 19.66
C GLY A 540 4.87 12.81 18.59
N CYS A 541 5.30 13.31 17.43
CA CYS A 541 4.42 13.61 16.30
C CYS A 541 4.27 12.38 15.38
N ALA A 542 3.12 12.27 14.72
CA ALA A 542 2.93 11.32 13.65
C ALA A 542 3.50 11.86 12.34
N TYR A 543 4.26 11.03 11.64
CA TYR A 543 4.77 11.29 10.31
C TYR A 543 4.07 10.34 9.34
N VAL A 544 3.49 10.91 8.29
CA VAL A 544 2.69 10.17 7.31
C VAL A 544 3.37 10.31 5.94
N PRO A 545 4.10 9.29 5.49
CA PRO A 545 4.50 9.20 4.10
C PRO A 545 3.28 9.14 3.19
N ASP A 546 3.22 10.07 2.27
CA ASP A 546 2.23 10.16 1.21
C ASP A 546 2.94 9.87 -0.11
N TYR A 547 2.56 8.78 -0.73
CA TYR A 547 3.20 8.25 -1.94
C TYR A 547 3.21 9.26 -3.09
N GLY A 548 2.24 10.15 -3.11
CA GLY A 548 2.06 11.14 -4.15
C GLY A 548 0.94 10.76 -5.14
N ALA A 549 0.88 11.49 -6.24
CA ALA A 549 -0.15 11.31 -7.22
C ALA A 549 0.07 10.04 -8.06
N VAL A 550 -0.96 9.23 -8.14
CA VAL A 550 -1.07 8.09 -9.07
C VAL A 550 -2.30 8.31 -9.92
N ARG A 551 -2.17 8.14 -11.21
CA ARG A 551 -3.24 8.30 -12.17
C ARG A 551 -3.60 6.95 -12.76
N ASP A 552 -4.86 6.60 -12.72
CA ASP A 552 -5.39 5.43 -13.41
C ASP A 552 -5.80 5.78 -14.84
N LEU A 553 -5.03 5.32 -15.80
CA LEU A 553 -5.30 5.54 -17.23
C LEU A 553 -6.30 4.50 -17.79
N GLY A 554 -6.52 3.40 -17.12
CA GLY A 554 -7.54 2.42 -17.50
C GLY A 554 -8.94 2.95 -17.33
N ALA A 555 -9.19 3.70 -16.25
CA ALA A 555 -10.45 4.38 -15.97
C ALA A 555 -10.54 5.77 -16.64
N ASP A 556 -9.43 6.34 -17.09
CA ASP A 556 -9.40 7.66 -17.73
C ASP A 556 -9.83 7.58 -19.22
N THR A 557 -11.07 7.97 -19.50
CA THR A 557 -11.62 8.01 -20.85
C THR A 557 -10.93 9.01 -21.79
N HIS A 558 -10.07 9.87 -21.26
CA HIS A 558 -9.28 10.82 -22.06
C HIS A 558 -7.99 10.19 -22.59
N PHE A 559 -7.65 9.01 -22.16
CA PHE A 559 -6.49 8.31 -22.63
C PHE A 559 -6.73 7.71 -24.03
N VAL A 560 -6.05 8.28 -25.03
CA VAL A 560 -6.14 7.81 -26.42
C VAL A 560 -4.92 6.93 -26.72
N GLY A 561 -5.08 5.64 -26.61
CA GLY A 561 -4.05 4.67 -27.01
C GLY A 561 -4.09 3.43 -26.13
N PRO A 562 -3.58 2.30 -26.61
CA PRO A 562 -3.51 1.12 -25.78
C PRO A 562 -2.58 1.41 -24.61
N PRO A 563 -3.01 1.20 -23.37
CA PRO A 563 -2.06 1.03 -22.27
C PRO A 563 -1.25 -0.19 -22.64
N ALA A 564 0.01 0.00 -22.95
CA ALA A 564 0.80 -1.14 -23.37
C ALA A 564 1.06 -2.06 -22.17
N ASN A 565 0.96 -1.55 -20.93
CA ASN A 565 1.47 -2.23 -19.75
C ASN A 565 0.77 -1.75 -18.47
N GLY A 566 -0.53 -1.77 -18.43
CA GLY A 566 -1.31 -1.43 -17.24
C GLY A 566 -1.72 0.04 -17.12
N PRO A 567 -2.74 0.30 -16.30
CA PRO A 567 -3.42 1.59 -16.29
C PRO A 567 -2.74 2.64 -15.40
N LEU A 568 -1.94 2.25 -14.41
CA LEU A 568 -1.46 3.15 -13.37
C LEU A 568 -0.24 3.96 -13.80
N VAL A 569 -0.26 5.25 -13.54
CA VAL A 569 0.85 6.17 -13.81
C VAL A 569 1.25 6.88 -12.53
N GLN A 570 2.45 6.59 -12.06
CA GLN A 570 3.05 7.26 -10.92
C GLN A 570 3.68 8.57 -11.34
N ILE A 571 3.43 9.66 -10.61
CA ILE A 571 3.94 10.99 -10.92
C ILE A 571 5.05 11.34 -9.93
N PRO A 572 6.34 11.33 -10.33
CA PRO A 572 7.45 11.62 -9.43
C PRO A 572 7.43 13.08 -8.97
N GLY A 573 8.04 13.34 -7.81
CA GLY A 573 8.10 14.68 -7.23
C GLY A 573 6.80 15.13 -6.55
N THR A 574 5.78 14.29 -6.46
CA THR A 574 4.52 14.60 -5.79
C THR A 574 4.40 14.00 -4.38
N GLY A 575 5.37 13.17 -3.98
CA GLY A 575 5.40 12.59 -2.64
C GLY A 575 5.67 13.61 -1.54
N VAL A 576 5.06 13.38 -0.38
CA VAL A 576 5.13 14.28 0.80
C VAL A 576 5.32 13.44 2.05
N ILE A 577 6.04 13.98 3.02
CA ILE A 577 5.91 13.54 4.41
C ILE A 577 5.11 14.59 5.15
N TRP A 578 3.91 14.23 5.55
CA TRP A 578 3.08 15.03 6.43
C TRP A 578 3.51 14.82 7.87
N LYS A 579 3.42 15.89 8.68
CA LYS A 579 3.69 15.85 10.12
C LYS A 579 2.47 16.34 10.88
N ILE A 580 1.93 15.49 11.75
CA ILE A 580 0.75 15.78 12.57
C ILE A 580 1.18 15.77 14.03
N CYS A 581 0.95 16.86 14.74
CA CYS A 581 1.35 17.02 16.14
C CYS A 581 0.18 17.44 17.01
N PRO A 582 0.17 17.06 18.31
CA PRO A 582 -0.65 17.72 19.31
C PRO A 582 -0.28 19.21 19.41
N MET A 583 -1.28 20.06 19.72
CA MET A 583 -1.09 21.50 19.94
C MET A 583 -0.69 21.82 21.37
#